data_3c120e5a5a82df4ef9cffa40a2650c5a
#
_entry.id   3c120e5a5a82df4ef9cffa40a2650c5a
#
_cell.length_a   1.000
_cell.length_b   1.000
_cell.length_c   1.000
_cell.angle_alpha   90.00
_cell.angle_beta   90.00
_cell.angle_gamma   90.00
#
_symmetry.space_group_name_H-M   'P 1'
#
loop_
_entity.id
_entity.type
_entity.pdbx_description
1 polymer ?
#
loop_
_entity_poly.entity_id
_entity_poly.type
_entity_poly.pdbx_seq_one_letter_code
_entity_poly.pdbx_strand_id
1 'polypeptide(L)'
;MKASSQTAVPCLLMRGGTSKGPFYKAADLPSDKALRDKVLLAAMGSPDKRQIDGLGGAHPLTSKVGIVSQSTVPGVALDFLFAQLQPDNDTVDTTPNCGNMLAAVVPFALETGMLQVQGDQTTFRVLTLNTNMQCDITVDTTGGMVQYEGNARIDGAPGTSAPVVINFLDTAGSVCSGLLPTGKVRDTLTVTGQGFAPFTLDVTCIDNGMPLVMFKASDVGRTGYESVADMNADAELKTKIEALRLQVSVLMGLGDVSQKNYPKMTLIAAPQNGGALSTRSFIPHVCHDAIGVLAAVTVGTACVLEGSVCDGIAVMPTGAAKNVSVEHPTGEFSVALQTEPAPHLPGGQNVTQAALLRTARLLMRGEAMVPASLWSGPAA
;
A
#
# COMPACT_ATOMS: atom_id res chain seq x y z
N MET A 1 -0.97 -23.50 -39.82
CA MET A 1 -2.08 -23.29 -38.88
C MET A 1 -3.04 -22.28 -39.51
N LYS A 2 -4.37 -22.43 -39.37
CA LYS A 2 -5.31 -21.40 -39.82
C LYS A 2 -5.06 -20.15 -38.97
N ALA A 3 -4.99 -18.96 -39.57
CA ALA A 3 -4.89 -17.71 -38.88
C ALA A 3 -6.11 -17.57 -37.92
N SER A 4 -5.86 -17.37 -36.63
CA SER A 4 -6.90 -17.09 -35.65
C SER A 4 -7.28 -15.61 -35.77
N SER A 5 -8.55 -15.28 -35.52
CA SER A 5 -9.01 -13.88 -35.38
C SER A 5 -8.63 -13.29 -34.05
N GLN A 6 -8.08 -14.09 -33.15
CA GLN A 6 -7.65 -13.67 -31.81
C GLN A 6 -6.20 -14.09 -31.55
N THR A 7 -5.51 -13.29 -30.75
CA THR A 7 -4.17 -13.55 -30.22
C THR A 7 -4.28 -13.97 -28.76
N ALA A 8 -3.64 -15.09 -28.44
CA ALA A 8 -3.55 -15.57 -27.05
C ALA A 8 -2.40 -14.86 -26.32
N VAL A 9 -2.67 -14.31 -25.15
CA VAL A 9 -1.70 -13.65 -24.27
C VAL A 9 -1.62 -14.45 -22.96
N PRO A 10 -0.52 -15.20 -22.72
CA PRO A 10 -0.39 -16.01 -21.49
C PRO A 10 -0.51 -15.17 -20.23
N CYS A 11 -1.33 -15.61 -19.28
CA CYS A 11 -1.51 -14.90 -18.02
C CYS A 11 -1.89 -15.82 -16.86
N LEU A 12 -1.68 -15.35 -15.65
CA LEU A 12 -2.30 -15.88 -14.44
C LEU A 12 -3.30 -14.87 -13.89
N LEU A 13 -4.54 -15.28 -13.68
CA LEU A 13 -5.49 -14.47 -12.93
C LEU A 13 -5.24 -14.70 -11.45
N MET A 14 -4.90 -13.66 -10.72
CA MET A 14 -4.54 -13.75 -9.31
C MET A 14 -5.30 -12.74 -8.45
N ARG A 15 -5.58 -13.12 -7.21
CA ARG A 15 -5.89 -12.19 -6.14
C ARG A 15 -4.59 -11.83 -5.42
N GLY A 16 -4.34 -10.55 -5.24
CA GLY A 16 -3.34 -10.01 -4.33
C GLY A 16 -4.03 -9.09 -3.35
N GLY A 17 -3.92 -9.36 -2.04
CA GLY A 17 -4.67 -8.65 -1.03
C GLY A 17 -6.17 -8.63 -1.32
N THR A 18 -6.78 -7.46 -1.34
CA THR A 18 -8.20 -7.23 -1.68
C THR A 18 -8.43 -6.91 -3.16
N SER A 19 -7.42 -7.07 -4.00
CA SER A 19 -7.47 -6.77 -5.43
C SER A 19 -7.35 -8.04 -6.28
N LYS A 20 -7.87 -8.00 -7.51
CA LYS A 20 -7.83 -9.11 -8.46
C LYS A 20 -7.51 -8.59 -9.86
N GLY A 21 -6.71 -9.33 -10.58
CA GLY A 21 -6.44 -9.06 -11.99
C GLY A 21 -5.48 -10.07 -12.63
N PRO A 22 -5.37 -10.03 -13.96
CA PRO A 22 -4.37 -10.82 -14.66
C PRO A 22 -2.97 -10.29 -14.42
N PHE A 23 -2.03 -11.23 -14.32
CA PHE A 23 -0.58 -10.98 -14.30
C PHE A 23 0.02 -11.51 -15.58
N TYR A 24 0.90 -10.73 -16.18
CA TYR A 24 1.60 -11.04 -17.42
C TYR A 24 3.11 -10.98 -17.22
N LYS A 25 3.86 -11.81 -17.94
CA LYS A 25 5.29 -11.51 -18.16
C LYS A 25 5.39 -10.33 -19.12
N ALA A 26 6.29 -9.40 -18.86
CA ALA A 26 6.48 -8.24 -19.76
C ALA A 26 6.84 -8.67 -21.20
N ALA A 27 7.55 -9.79 -21.35
CA ALA A 27 7.93 -10.35 -22.65
C ALA A 27 6.74 -10.86 -23.49
N ASP A 28 5.61 -11.16 -22.84
CA ASP A 28 4.39 -11.64 -23.50
C ASP A 28 3.46 -10.49 -23.92
N LEU A 29 3.89 -9.23 -23.75
CA LEU A 29 3.13 -8.03 -24.09
C LEU A 29 3.90 -7.14 -25.06
N PRO A 30 3.22 -6.23 -25.79
CA PRO A 30 3.90 -5.25 -26.63
C PRO A 30 4.87 -4.37 -25.80
N SER A 31 6.06 -4.12 -26.35
CA SER A 31 7.04 -3.20 -25.74
C SER A 31 6.63 -1.72 -25.90
N ASP A 32 5.91 -1.39 -26.98
CA ASP A 32 5.34 -0.07 -27.18
C ASP A 32 4.20 0.18 -26.16
N LYS A 33 4.33 1.25 -25.39
CA LYS A 33 3.38 1.57 -24.33
C LYS A 33 1.95 1.76 -24.83
N ALA A 34 1.77 2.47 -25.95
CA ALA A 34 0.43 2.79 -26.46
C ALA A 34 -0.28 1.54 -26.97
N LEU A 35 0.46 0.64 -27.61
CA LEU A 35 -0.09 -0.65 -28.06
C LEU A 35 -0.34 -1.59 -26.88
N ARG A 36 0.58 -1.65 -25.92
CA ARG A 36 0.39 -2.43 -24.69
C ARG A 36 -0.87 -2.00 -23.94
N ASP A 37 -1.07 -0.69 -23.74
CA ASP A 37 -2.23 -0.18 -23.03
C ASP A 37 -3.55 -0.58 -23.75
N LYS A 38 -3.58 -0.56 -25.08
CA LYS A 38 -4.73 -1.05 -25.87
C LYS A 38 -4.97 -2.55 -25.70
N VAL A 39 -3.89 -3.34 -25.67
CA VAL A 39 -3.97 -4.79 -25.43
C VAL A 39 -4.52 -5.07 -24.02
N LEU A 40 -4.07 -4.33 -23.01
CA LEU A 40 -4.58 -4.47 -21.64
C LEU A 40 -6.06 -4.08 -21.54
N LEU A 41 -6.49 -3.01 -22.21
CA LEU A 41 -7.90 -2.60 -22.25
C LEU A 41 -8.77 -3.68 -22.90
N ALA A 42 -8.34 -4.24 -24.03
CA ALA A 42 -9.04 -5.32 -24.70
C ALA A 42 -9.11 -6.58 -23.82
N ALA A 43 -8.01 -6.98 -23.18
CA ALA A 43 -7.99 -8.13 -22.28
C ALA A 43 -8.89 -7.95 -21.05
N MET A 44 -9.08 -6.72 -20.59
CA MET A 44 -9.91 -6.39 -19.42
C MET A 44 -11.36 -6.12 -19.79
N GLY A 45 -11.70 -5.88 -21.07
CA GLY A 45 -13.05 -5.52 -21.52
C GLY A 45 -13.41 -4.07 -21.22
N SER A 46 -12.43 -3.17 -21.14
CA SER A 46 -12.67 -1.72 -20.98
C SER A 46 -12.61 -1.02 -22.37
N PRO A 47 -13.42 0.05 -22.57
CA PRO A 47 -14.38 0.65 -21.67
C PRO A 47 -15.77 0.00 -21.77
N ASP A 48 -16.17 -0.76 -20.80
CA ASP A 48 -17.56 -1.22 -20.56
C ASP A 48 -17.73 -1.38 -19.05
N LYS A 49 -18.72 -0.74 -18.45
CA LYS A 49 -18.98 -0.79 -17.01
C LYS A 49 -19.12 -2.19 -16.45
N ARG A 50 -19.52 -3.17 -17.27
CA ARG A 50 -19.62 -4.58 -16.89
C ARG A 50 -18.37 -5.37 -17.22
N GLN A 51 -17.49 -4.81 -18.08
CA GLN A 51 -16.31 -5.51 -18.62
C GLN A 51 -16.66 -6.92 -19.15
N ILE A 52 -17.84 -7.02 -19.82
CA ILE A 52 -18.42 -8.31 -20.19
C ILE A 52 -17.58 -9.08 -21.21
N ASP A 53 -16.78 -8.37 -22.00
CA ASP A 53 -15.93 -8.93 -23.06
C ASP A 53 -14.44 -9.01 -22.63
N GLY A 54 -14.21 -9.25 -21.32
CA GLY A 54 -12.84 -9.34 -20.80
C GLY A 54 -12.76 -9.97 -19.41
N LEU A 55 -11.56 -9.93 -18.83
CA LEU A 55 -11.24 -10.48 -17.52
C LEU A 55 -11.55 -9.55 -16.35
N GLY A 56 -11.96 -8.33 -16.63
CA GLY A 56 -12.29 -7.34 -15.60
C GLY A 56 -13.52 -7.75 -14.78
N GLY A 57 -13.64 -7.23 -13.57
CA GLY A 57 -14.70 -7.56 -12.63
C GLY A 57 -15.66 -6.39 -12.35
N ALA A 58 -15.80 -5.46 -13.27
CA ALA A 58 -16.73 -4.33 -13.20
C ALA A 58 -16.56 -3.42 -11.95
N HIS A 59 -15.36 -3.40 -11.37
CA HIS A 59 -15.04 -2.62 -10.17
C HIS A 59 -13.56 -2.22 -10.18
N PRO A 60 -13.15 -1.04 -9.66
CA PRO A 60 -11.74 -0.61 -9.65
C PRO A 60 -10.79 -1.59 -8.95
N LEU A 61 -11.23 -2.31 -7.91
CA LEU A 61 -10.41 -3.33 -7.22
C LEU A 61 -10.21 -4.61 -8.05
N THR A 62 -11.03 -4.83 -9.06
CA THR A 62 -10.98 -6.00 -9.96
C THR A 62 -10.68 -5.62 -11.41
N SER A 63 -10.26 -4.38 -11.66
CA SER A 63 -9.84 -3.85 -12.97
C SER A 63 -8.37 -3.44 -12.93
N LYS A 64 -7.52 -4.38 -12.51
CA LYS A 64 -6.08 -4.18 -12.26
C LYS A 64 -5.26 -5.18 -13.04
N VAL A 65 -4.05 -4.78 -13.44
CA VAL A 65 -3.11 -5.63 -14.14
C VAL A 65 -1.74 -5.56 -13.47
N GLY A 66 -1.08 -6.70 -13.34
CA GLY A 66 0.32 -6.83 -12.97
C GLY A 66 1.18 -7.21 -14.17
N ILE A 67 2.29 -6.52 -14.37
CA ILE A 67 3.28 -6.84 -15.40
C ILE A 67 4.61 -7.08 -14.70
N VAL A 68 5.21 -8.25 -14.92
CA VAL A 68 6.41 -8.71 -14.21
C VAL A 68 7.50 -9.03 -15.20
N SER A 69 8.72 -8.58 -14.93
CA SER A 69 9.94 -8.97 -15.67
C SER A 69 11.07 -9.30 -14.72
N GLN A 70 12.08 -10.00 -15.20
CA GLN A 70 13.35 -10.09 -14.49
C GLN A 70 14.00 -8.71 -14.47
N SER A 71 14.59 -8.33 -13.33
CA SER A 71 15.25 -7.05 -13.18
C SER A 71 16.67 -7.07 -13.73
N THR A 72 17.12 -5.94 -14.25
CA THR A 72 18.52 -5.70 -14.60
C THR A 72 19.28 -4.96 -13.50
N VAL A 73 18.57 -4.55 -12.44
CA VAL A 73 19.17 -3.84 -11.30
C VAL A 73 19.90 -4.84 -10.39
N PRO A 74 21.18 -4.62 -10.07
CA PRO A 74 21.93 -5.52 -9.20
C PRO A 74 21.23 -5.74 -7.83
N GLY A 75 21.08 -7.01 -7.44
CA GLY A 75 20.44 -7.39 -6.18
C GLY A 75 18.91 -7.37 -6.20
N VAL A 76 18.28 -7.00 -7.32
CA VAL A 76 16.83 -7.04 -7.54
C VAL A 76 16.49 -8.21 -8.45
N ALA A 77 15.55 -9.06 -8.04
CA ALA A 77 15.15 -10.23 -8.82
C ALA A 77 14.11 -9.89 -9.90
N LEU A 78 13.15 -9.03 -9.56
CA LEU A 78 12.00 -8.73 -10.42
C LEU A 78 11.74 -7.22 -10.49
N ASP A 79 11.30 -6.79 -11.66
CA ASP A 79 10.62 -5.51 -11.86
C ASP A 79 9.11 -5.76 -11.92
N PHE A 80 8.35 -4.89 -11.27
CA PHE A 80 6.89 -4.93 -11.26
C PHE A 80 6.31 -3.60 -11.71
N LEU A 81 5.52 -3.64 -12.77
CA LEU A 81 4.70 -2.51 -13.22
C LEU A 81 3.23 -2.82 -12.92
N PHE A 82 2.62 -1.99 -12.10
CA PHE A 82 1.19 -2.00 -11.85
C PHE A 82 0.45 -1.10 -12.84
N ALA A 83 -0.67 -1.59 -13.37
CA ALA A 83 -1.58 -0.80 -14.17
C ALA A 83 -3.00 -0.82 -13.56
N GLN A 84 -3.53 0.36 -13.29
CA GLN A 84 -4.92 0.56 -12.91
C GLN A 84 -5.74 0.90 -14.15
N LEU A 85 -6.72 0.06 -14.42
CA LEU A 85 -7.74 0.33 -15.45
C LEU A 85 -9.06 0.70 -14.78
N GLN A 86 -9.91 1.38 -15.51
CA GLN A 86 -11.27 1.69 -15.07
C GLN A 86 -12.27 0.92 -15.94
N PRO A 87 -13.41 0.49 -15.36
CA PRO A 87 -14.42 -0.18 -16.16
C PRO A 87 -15.00 0.69 -17.28
N ASP A 88 -15.19 1.97 -17.03
CA ASP A 88 -16.03 2.89 -17.83
C ASP A 88 -15.25 3.85 -18.72
N ASN A 89 -13.92 3.77 -18.73
CA ASN A 89 -13.09 4.59 -19.61
C ASN A 89 -11.86 3.81 -20.15
N ASP A 90 -11.17 4.40 -21.11
CA ASP A 90 -10.03 3.83 -21.83
C ASP A 90 -8.67 4.24 -21.24
N THR A 91 -8.63 4.61 -19.96
CA THR A 91 -7.40 5.02 -19.29
C THR A 91 -6.70 3.82 -18.68
N VAL A 92 -5.39 3.73 -18.94
CA VAL A 92 -4.46 2.83 -18.25
C VAL A 92 -3.50 3.69 -17.41
N ASP A 93 -3.73 3.75 -16.10
CA ASP A 93 -2.93 4.54 -15.19
C ASP A 93 -1.82 3.69 -14.57
N THR A 94 -0.57 4.04 -14.87
CA THR A 94 0.64 3.43 -14.30
C THR A 94 1.36 4.35 -13.32
N THR A 95 0.72 5.40 -12.85
CA THR A 95 1.31 6.35 -11.89
C THR A 95 1.34 5.80 -10.46
N PRO A 96 0.22 5.22 -9.92
CA PRO A 96 0.20 4.74 -8.54
C PRO A 96 0.89 3.39 -8.38
N ASN A 97 1.36 3.12 -7.17
CA ASN A 97 1.71 1.75 -6.77
C ASN A 97 0.48 1.04 -6.16
N CYS A 98 0.51 -0.29 -6.11
CA CYS A 98 -0.55 -1.09 -5.50
C CYS A 98 0.01 -2.22 -4.64
N GLY A 99 0.07 -2.00 -3.33
CA GLY A 99 0.54 -3.00 -2.36
C GLY A 99 -0.28 -4.30 -2.37
N ASN A 100 -1.57 -4.25 -2.73
CA ASN A 100 -2.39 -5.43 -2.88
C ASN A 100 -1.93 -6.30 -4.07
N MET A 101 -1.77 -5.72 -5.26
CA MET A 101 -1.30 -6.47 -6.42
C MET A 101 0.15 -6.92 -6.23
N LEU A 102 0.97 -6.13 -5.54
CA LEU A 102 2.37 -6.47 -5.23
C LEU A 102 2.50 -7.81 -4.48
N ALA A 103 1.52 -8.16 -3.63
CA ALA A 103 1.51 -9.43 -2.91
C ALA A 103 1.50 -10.68 -3.81
N ALA A 104 1.05 -10.57 -5.05
CA ALA A 104 0.98 -11.69 -5.98
C ALA A 104 2.20 -11.78 -6.93
N VAL A 105 3.16 -10.85 -6.85
CA VAL A 105 4.30 -10.77 -7.79
C VAL A 105 5.26 -11.96 -7.64
N VAL A 106 5.71 -12.24 -6.42
CA VAL A 106 6.60 -13.39 -6.17
C VAL A 106 5.88 -14.72 -6.40
N PRO A 107 4.63 -14.93 -5.91
CA PRO A 107 3.83 -16.08 -6.30
C PRO A 107 3.73 -16.26 -7.82
N PHE A 108 3.41 -15.20 -8.57
CA PHE A 108 3.35 -15.25 -10.03
C PHE A 108 4.67 -15.71 -10.66
N ALA A 109 5.79 -15.14 -10.21
CA ALA A 109 7.11 -15.46 -10.76
C ALA A 109 7.52 -16.93 -10.50
N LEU A 110 7.20 -17.46 -9.31
CA LEU A 110 7.42 -18.87 -8.97
C LEU A 110 6.53 -19.78 -9.80
N GLU A 111 5.23 -19.47 -9.90
CA GLU A 111 4.26 -20.25 -10.65
C GLU A 111 4.52 -20.29 -12.16
N THR A 112 5.17 -19.27 -12.70
CA THR A 112 5.53 -19.18 -14.13
C THR A 112 6.97 -19.61 -14.44
N GLY A 113 7.71 -20.06 -13.42
CA GLY A 113 9.10 -20.51 -13.56
C GLY A 113 10.11 -19.41 -13.84
N MET A 114 9.74 -18.13 -13.64
CA MET A 114 10.69 -17.01 -13.72
C MET A 114 11.73 -17.06 -12.59
N LEU A 115 11.32 -17.58 -11.42
CA LEU A 115 12.15 -17.79 -10.24
C LEU A 115 11.99 -19.20 -9.70
N GLN A 116 12.91 -19.63 -8.84
CA GLN A 116 12.89 -20.93 -8.17
C GLN A 116 12.67 -20.76 -6.69
N VAL A 117 12.02 -21.74 -6.06
CA VAL A 117 11.82 -21.83 -4.63
C VAL A 117 13.19 -21.96 -3.91
N GLN A 118 13.36 -21.28 -2.77
CA GLN A 118 14.61 -21.22 -2.00
C GLN A 118 14.53 -21.91 -0.62
N GLY A 119 13.53 -22.74 -0.38
CA GLY A 119 13.29 -23.43 0.90
C GLY A 119 11.85 -23.31 1.35
N ASP A 120 11.58 -23.49 2.65
CA ASP A 120 10.21 -23.40 3.20
C ASP A 120 9.66 -21.96 3.19
N GLN A 121 10.54 -20.98 3.19
CA GLN A 121 10.21 -19.57 2.93
C GLN A 121 11.11 -19.06 1.80
N THR A 122 10.51 -18.38 0.87
CA THR A 122 11.22 -17.80 -0.29
C THR A 122 11.04 -16.29 -0.28
N THR A 123 12.15 -15.57 -0.34
CA THR A 123 12.18 -14.11 -0.36
C THR A 123 12.87 -13.59 -1.61
N PHE A 124 12.23 -12.68 -2.31
CA PHE A 124 12.84 -12.00 -3.45
C PHE A 124 12.64 -10.49 -3.38
N ARG A 125 13.67 -9.78 -3.80
CA ARG A 125 13.63 -8.32 -3.96
C ARG A 125 12.95 -7.95 -5.25
N VAL A 126 12.00 -7.02 -5.13
CA VAL A 126 11.17 -6.51 -6.23
C VAL A 126 11.32 -4.99 -6.31
N LEU A 127 11.54 -4.47 -7.51
CA LEU A 127 11.48 -3.04 -7.82
C LEU A 127 10.11 -2.71 -8.38
N THR A 128 9.41 -1.76 -7.78
CA THR A 128 8.15 -1.24 -8.32
C THR A 128 8.45 -0.10 -9.31
N LEU A 129 8.20 -0.33 -10.60
CA LEU A 129 8.51 0.66 -11.63
C LEU A 129 7.65 1.93 -11.56
N ASN A 130 6.48 1.84 -10.93
CA ASN A 130 5.58 2.97 -10.75
C ASN A 130 6.18 4.08 -9.86
N THR A 131 6.89 3.70 -8.81
CA THR A 131 7.38 4.63 -7.77
C THR A 131 8.87 4.49 -7.49
N ASN A 132 9.54 3.62 -8.23
CA ASN A 132 10.97 3.30 -8.06
C ASN A 132 11.33 2.81 -6.64
N MET A 133 10.39 2.20 -5.93
CA MET A 133 10.60 1.65 -4.60
C MET A 133 10.99 0.18 -4.67
N GLN A 134 11.87 -0.24 -3.78
CA GLN A 134 12.23 -1.63 -3.60
C GLN A 134 11.53 -2.22 -2.37
N CYS A 135 11.19 -3.49 -2.47
CA CYS A 135 10.68 -4.27 -1.33
C CYS A 135 11.15 -5.72 -1.40
N ASP A 136 11.32 -6.33 -0.25
CA ASP A 136 11.51 -7.77 -0.13
C ASP A 136 10.15 -8.44 0.11
N ILE A 137 9.79 -9.39 -0.75
CA ILE A 137 8.52 -10.12 -0.65
C ILE A 137 8.82 -11.55 -0.25
N THR A 138 8.31 -11.94 0.92
CA THR A 138 8.45 -13.29 1.48
C THR A 138 7.14 -14.05 1.35
N VAL A 139 7.20 -15.27 0.85
CA VAL A 139 6.08 -16.20 0.68
C VAL A 139 6.41 -17.55 1.31
N ASP A 140 5.39 -18.26 1.80
CA ASP A 140 5.50 -19.63 2.25
C ASP A 140 5.64 -20.56 1.03
N THR A 141 6.70 -21.36 1.03
CA THR A 141 7.04 -22.31 -0.04
C THR A 141 7.33 -23.70 0.50
N THR A 142 6.75 -24.03 1.65
CA THR A 142 6.87 -25.34 2.28
C THR A 142 6.47 -26.46 1.29
N GLY A 143 7.28 -27.48 1.21
CA GLY A 143 7.09 -28.58 0.25
C GLY A 143 7.50 -28.24 -1.19
N GLY A 144 8.26 -27.15 -1.40
CA GLY A 144 8.83 -26.81 -2.71
C GLY A 144 7.85 -26.14 -3.69
N MET A 145 6.73 -25.62 -3.21
CA MET A 145 5.71 -24.92 -4.00
C MET A 145 5.09 -23.76 -3.23
N VAL A 146 4.52 -22.79 -3.93
CA VAL A 146 3.80 -21.67 -3.29
C VAL A 146 2.63 -22.20 -2.48
N GLN A 147 2.58 -21.86 -1.20
CA GLN A 147 1.44 -22.17 -0.35
C GLN A 147 0.42 -21.03 -0.40
N TYR A 148 -0.85 -21.40 -0.61
CA TYR A 148 -1.97 -20.45 -0.60
C TYR A 148 -2.88 -20.65 0.60
N GLU A 149 -2.84 -21.84 1.21
CA GLU A 149 -3.62 -22.15 2.42
C GLU A 149 -2.81 -21.73 3.68
N GLY A 150 -3.50 -21.13 4.66
CA GLY A 150 -2.87 -20.68 5.89
C GLY A 150 -3.85 -19.94 6.79
N ASN A 151 -3.35 -19.32 7.85
CA ASN A 151 -4.16 -18.74 8.92
C ASN A 151 -4.18 -17.20 8.90
N ALA A 152 -3.49 -16.56 7.94
CA ALA A 152 -3.49 -15.12 7.84
C ALA A 152 -4.83 -14.61 7.31
N ARG A 153 -5.42 -13.67 8.04
CA ARG A 153 -6.65 -12.96 7.65
C ARG A 153 -6.33 -11.51 7.33
N ILE A 154 -6.95 -11.00 6.29
CA ILE A 154 -6.95 -9.58 5.94
C ILE A 154 -8.39 -9.14 5.68
N ASP A 155 -8.75 -7.95 6.11
CA ASP A 155 -10.07 -7.39 5.84
C ASP A 155 -10.28 -7.15 4.35
N GLY A 156 -11.51 -7.38 3.88
CA GLY A 156 -11.86 -7.28 2.48
C GLY A 156 -11.49 -8.49 1.61
N ALA A 157 -10.90 -9.55 2.19
CA ALA A 157 -10.74 -10.85 1.53
C ALA A 157 -11.43 -11.94 2.35
N PRO A 158 -12.16 -12.89 1.71
CA PRO A 158 -12.87 -13.94 2.44
C PRO A 158 -11.89 -14.98 2.99
N GLY A 159 -12.21 -15.50 4.19
CA GLY A 159 -11.48 -16.60 4.83
C GLY A 159 -10.07 -16.25 5.27
N THR A 160 -9.20 -17.26 5.27
CA THR A 160 -7.78 -17.15 5.60
C THR A 160 -6.92 -17.71 4.46
N SER A 161 -5.65 -17.34 4.41
CA SER A 161 -4.68 -17.80 3.40
C SER A 161 -3.26 -17.78 4.00
N ALA A 162 -2.29 -18.32 3.28
CA ALA A 162 -0.89 -18.17 3.66
C ALA A 162 -0.48 -16.68 3.64
N PRO A 163 0.34 -16.24 4.60
CA PRO A 163 0.81 -14.87 4.67
C PRO A 163 1.79 -14.55 3.54
N VAL A 164 1.69 -13.35 3.00
CA VAL A 164 2.68 -12.73 2.14
C VAL A 164 3.17 -11.48 2.86
N VAL A 165 4.45 -11.44 3.18
CA VAL A 165 5.09 -10.32 3.88
C VAL A 165 5.80 -9.43 2.87
N ILE A 166 5.44 -8.16 2.80
CA ILE A 166 6.04 -7.17 1.91
C ILE A 166 6.79 -6.16 2.75
N ASN A 167 8.10 -6.30 2.81
CA ASN A 167 8.97 -5.38 3.53
C ASN A 167 9.52 -4.31 2.57
N PHE A 168 9.03 -3.08 2.72
CA PHE A 168 9.55 -1.95 1.95
C PHE A 168 10.91 -1.53 2.51
N LEU A 169 11.87 -1.32 1.61
CA LEU A 169 13.25 -1.00 1.97
C LEU A 169 13.48 0.51 1.93
N ASP A 170 14.39 0.97 2.78
CA ASP A 170 14.84 2.37 2.82
C ASP A 170 13.69 3.38 2.93
N THR A 171 12.66 3.02 3.71
CA THR A 171 11.46 3.84 3.85
C THR A 171 11.59 4.94 4.91
N ALA A 172 12.53 4.79 5.85
CA ALA A 172 12.76 5.78 6.90
C ALA A 172 13.29 7.09 6.32
N GLY A 173 12.50 8.16 6.43
CA GLY A 173 12.85 9.45 5.83
C GLY A 173 12.71 9.48 4.31
N SER A 174 11.70 8.79 3.77
CA SER A 174 11.47 8.69 2.32
C SER A 174 11.26 10.05 1.62
N VAL A 175 10.75 11.02 2.34
CA VAL A 175 10.52 12.40 1.88
C VAL A 175 11.23 13.39 2.81
N CYS A 176 11.32 13.06 4.10
CA CYS A 176 11.99 13.86 5.12
C CYS A 176 13.46 13.46 5.29
N SER A 177 14.18 14.13 6.19
CA SER A 177 15.59 13.84 6.48
C SER A 177 15.85 12.57 7.30
N GLY A 178 14.80 11.91 7.80
CA GLY A 178 14.88 10.70 8.61
C GLY A 178 13.54 10.26 9.15
N LEU A 179 13.54 9.15 9.91
CA LEU A 179 12.33 8.57 10.50
C LEU A 179 11.56 9.58 11.36
N LEU A 180 12.26 10.33 12.20
CA LEU A 180 11.72 11.39 13.05
C LEU A 180 12.30 12.74 12.58
N PRO A 181 11.66 13.43 11.65
CA PRO A 181 12.25 14.60 11.00
C PRO A 181 12.48 15.80 11.92
N THR A 182 11.76 15.86 13.06
CA THR A 182 11.99 16.89 14.09
C THR A 182 13.08 16.51 15.10
N GLY A 183 13.62 15.27 14.99
CA GLY A 183 14.55 14.70 15.97
C GLY A 183 13.90 14.26 17.27
N LYS A 184 12.58 14.40 17.40
CA LYS A 184 11.81 14.06 18.59
C LYS A 184 10.70 13.07 18.26
N VAL A 185 10.34 12.24 19.24
CA VAL A 185 9.20 11.33 19.16
C VAL A 185 7.88 12.08 19.29
N ARG A 186 7.89 13.15 20.11
CA ARG A 186 6.73 13.99 20.37
C ARG A 186 7.14 15.46 20.41
N ASP A 187 6.37 16.30 19.75
CA ASP A 187 6.44 17.74 19.79
C ASP A 187 5.13 18.30 20.32
N THR A 188 5.19 19.34 21.16
CA THR A 188 4.02 20.11 21.61
C THR A 188 3.94 21.40 20.82
N LEU A 189 2.81 21.66 20.17
CA LEU A 189 2.62 22.78 19.26
C LEU A 189 1.41 23.61 19.67
N THR A 190 1.53 24.93 19.57
CA THR A 190 0.38 25.85 19.62
C THR A 190 0.04 26.23 18.20
N VAL A 191 -1.17 25.87 17.77
CA VAL A 191 -1.67 26.13 16.42
C VAL A 191 -2.50 27.40 16.43
N THR A 192 -2.19 28.30 15.52
CA THR A 192 -2.90 29.55 15.29
C THR A 192 -3.38 29.63 13.85
N GLY A 193 -4.51 30.30 13.63
CA GLY A 193 -5.06 30.47 12.28
C GLY A 193 -6.32 31.33 12.29
N GLN A 194 -6.86 31.59 11.11
CA GLN A 194 -8.12 32.30 10.97
C GLN A 194 -9.30 31.35 11.19
N GLY A 195 -10.35 31.84 11.86
CA GLY A 195 -11.60 31.13 12.04
C GLY A 195 -11.67 30.16 13.23
N PHE A 196 -10.64 30.07 14.06
CA PHE A 196 -10.64 29.29 15.30
C PHE A 196 -9.76 29.93 16.38
N ALA A 197 -10.05 29.62 17.65
CA ALA A 197 -9.19 30.03 18.77
C ALA A 197 -7.89 29.21 18.78
N PRO A 198 -6.73 29.80 19.15
CA PRO A 198 -5.49 29.06 19.33
C PRO A 198 -5.69 27.84 20.24
N PHE A 199 -5.10 26.70 19.85
CA PHE A 199 -5.14 25.48 20.66
C PHE A 199 -3.75 24.83 20.69
N THR A 200 -3.48 24.06 21.72
CA THR A 200 -2.20 23.35 21.90
C THR A 200 -2.45 21.87 21.89
N LEU A 201 -1.58 21.13 21.17
CA LEU A 201 -1.65 19.67 21.09
C LEU A 201 -0.26 19.06 20.99
N ASP A 202 -0.18 17.80 21.34
CA ASP A 202 0.99 16.96 21.08
C ASP A 202 0.88 16.27 19.71
N VAL A 203 1.99 16.23 19.00
CA VAL A 203 2.09 15.54 17.69
C VAL A 203 3.29 14.59 17.65
N THR A 204 3.19 13.52 16.89
CA THR A 204 4.34 12.74 16.42
C THR A 204 4.51 12.97 14.93
N CYS A 205 5.64 13.59 14.57
CA CYS A 205 6.05 13.81 13.18
C CYS A 205 6.96 12.65 12.76
N ILE A 206 6.52 11.85 11.80
CA ILE A 206 7.21 10.60 11.44
C ILE A 206 7.12 10.32 9.95
N ASP A 207 8.21 9.80 9.36
CA ASP A 207 8.26 9.38 7.96
C ASP A 207 8.89 7.98 7.84
N ASN A 208 8.06 6.96 7.68
CA ASN A 208 8.50 5.61 7.30
C ASN A 208 7.80 5.18 6.00
N GLY A 209 8.17 5.84 4.91
CA GLY A 209 7.60 5.66 3.58
C GLY A 209 6.43 6.61 3.24
N MET A 210 5.93 7.35 4.24
CA MET A 210 4.94 8.41 4.08
C MET A 210 5.05 9.39 5.24
N PRO A 211 5.34 10.67 5.00
CA PRO A 211 5.33 11.69 6.04
C PRO A 211 3.95 11.82 6.67
N LEU A 212 3.86 11.57 7.96
CA LEU A 212 2.66 11.72 8.77
C LEU A 212 2.87 12.71 9.91
N VAL A 213 1.79 13.40 10.25
CA VAL A 213 1.60 14.09 11.52
C VAL A 213 0.47 13.40 12.25
N MET A 214 0.79 12.74 13.35
CA MET A 214 -0.17 12.00 14.16
C MET A 214 -0.51 12.77 15.41
N PHE A 215 -1.78 12.81 15.80
CA PHE A 215 -2.28 13.47 16.99
C PHE A 215 -3.60 12.85 17.46
N LYS A 216 -3.92 13.02 18.74
CA LYS A 216 -5.15 12.48 19.31
C LYS A 216 -6.37 13.22 18.78
N ALA A 217 -7.40 12.48 18.40
CA ALA A 217 -8.67 13.05 17.95
C ALA A 217 -9.30 13.96 19.02
N SER A 218 -9.15 13.61 20.31
CA SER A 218 -9.61 14.39 21.45
C SER A 218 -9.01 15.79 21.50
N ASP A 219 -7.76 15.97 21.05
CA ASP A 219 -7.06 17.25 21.11
C ASP A 219 -7.63 18.31 20.14
N VAL A 220 -8.39 17.84 19.15
CA VAL A 220 -9.15 18.69 18.22
C VAL A 220 -10.67 18.63 18.45
N GLY A 221 -11.10 18.03 19.58
CA GLY A 221 -12.50 17.93 19.98
C GLY A 221 -13.31 16.92 19.16
N ARG A 222 -12.67 15.84 18.71
CA ARG A 222 -13.29 14.73 17.95
C ARG A 222 -13.06 13.40 18.67
N THR A 223 -13.88 12.41 18.35
CA THR A 223 -13.78 11.08 18.97
C THR A 223 -12.75 10.19 18.26
N GLY A 224 -12.52 10.40 16.97
CA GLY A 224 -11.72 9.55 16.09
C GLY A 224 -12.51 8.38 15.50
N TYR A 225 -13.84 8.38 15.70
CA TYR A 225 -14.75 7.32 15.20
C TYR A 225 -15.82 7.85 14.26
N GLU A 226 -15.80 9.13 13.96
CA GLU A 226 -16.73 9.77 13.02
C GLU A 226 -16.66 9.08 11.66
N SER A 227 -17.77 9.10 10.94
CA SER A 227 -17.79 8.60 9.56
C SER A 227 -16.93 9.46 8.64
N VAL A 228 -16.48 8.89 7.51
CA VAL A 228 -15.74 9.65 6.48
C VAL A 228 -16.56 10.84 5.97
N ALA A 229 -17.88 10.66 5.84
CA ALA A 229 -18.78 11.73 5.41
C ALA A 229 -18.81 12.89 6.42
N ASP A 230 -18.91 12.58 7.72
CA ASP A 230 -18.90 13.58 8.78
C ASP A 230 -17.56 14.32 8.84
N MET A 231 -16.44 13.59 8.77
CA MET A 231 -15.10 14.18 8.74
C MET A 231 -14.91 15.10 7.52
N ASN A 232 -15.44 14.73 6.37
CA ASN A 232 -15.34 15.54 5.15
C ASN A 232 -16.27 16.77 5.18
N ALA A 233 -17.37 16.71 5.89
CA ALA A 233 -18.30 17.83 6.09
C ALA A 233 -17.81 18.82 7.17
N ASP A 234 -16.86 18.42 8.02
CA ASP A 234 -16.37 19.20 9.16
C ASP A 234 -15.40 20.32 8.72
N ALA A 235 -15.94 21.46 8.37
CA ALA A 235 -15.15 22.61 7.91
C ALA A 235 -14.21 23.19 9.00
N GLU A 236 -14.65 23.18 10.26
CA GLU A 236 -13.84 23.66 11.38
C GLU A 236 -12.61 22.77 11.58
N LEU A 237 -12.81 21.45 11.64
CA LEU A 237 -11.74 20.48 11.76
C LEU A 237 -10.73 20.63 10.59
N LYS A 238 -11.20 20.70 9.35
CA LYS A 238 -10.32 20.84 8.18
C LYS A 238 -9.50 22.12 8.22
N THR A 239 -10.08 23.24 8.70
CA THR A 239 -9.35 24.49 8.86
C THR A 239 -8.25 24.37 9.92
N LYS A 240 -8.53 23.74 11.07
CA LYS A 240 -7.55 23.46 12.12
C LYS A 240 -6.43 22.55 11.66
N ILE A 241 -6.77 21.45 10.95
CA ILE A 241 -5.82 20.48 10.43
C ILE A 241 -4.89 21.13 9.39
N GLU A 242 -5.43 21.96 8.49
CA GLU A 242 -4.61 22.63 7.49
C GLU A 242 -3.64 23.64 8.11
N ALA A 243 -4.09 24.41 9.09
CA ALA A 243 -3.21 25.32 9.83
C ALA A 243 -2.07 24.56 10.54
N LEU A 244 -2.38 23.42 11.19
CA LEU A 244 -1.39 22.54 11.79
C LEU A 244 -0.44 21.97 10.72
N ARG A 245 -0.95 21.49 9.59
CA ARG A 245 -0.17 20.91 8.50
C ARG A 245 0.87 21.88 7.96
N LEU A 246 0.47 23.11 7.66
CA LEU A 246 1.35 24.17 7.16
C LEU A 246 2.43 24.55 8.17
N GLN A 247 2.07 24.64 9.45
CA GLN A 247 3.01 24.99 10.51
C GLN A 247 4.04 23.87 10.75
N VAL A 248 3.60 22.62 10.84
CA VAL A 248 4.46 21.48 11.18
C VAL A 248 5.35 21.05 10.01
N SER A 249 4.94 21.28 8.77
CA SER A 249 5.74 20.93 7.60
C SER A 249 7.08 21.68 7.56
N VAL A 250 7.13 22.90 8.08
CA VAL A 250 8.37 23.66 8.25
C VAL A 250 9.30 22.96 9.24
N LEU A 251 8.75 22.47 10.37
CA LEU A 251 9.52 21.73 11.38
C LEU A 251 10.03 20.39 10.85
N MET A 252 9.27 19.75 9.96
CA MET A 252 9.66 18.49 9.30
C MET A 252 10.67 18.69 8.16
N GLY A 253 11.06 19.93 7.85
CA GLY A 253 11.96 20.24 6.75
C GLY A 253 11.34 20.09 5.35
N LEU A 254 10.00 20.01 5.25
CA LEU A 254 9.28 19.86 3.99
C LEU A 254 9.05 21.16 3.24
N GLY A 255 9.28 22.30 3.90
CA GLY A 255 9.07 23.64 3.33
C GLY A 255 7.60 23.95 3.07
N ASP A 256 7.33 24.67 1.97
CA ASP A 256 5.95 24.96 1.56
C ASP A 256 5.28 23.71 0.96
N VAL A 257 4.20 23.28 1.62
CA VAL A 257 3.40 22.11 1.24
C VAL A 257 2.00 22.48 0.77
N SER A 258 1.69 23.76 0.56
CA SER A 258 0.36 24.26 0.18
C SER A 258 -0.23 23.54 -1.05
N GLN A 259 0.64 23.15 -1.99
CA GLN A 259 0.28 22.41 -3.21
C GLN A 259 0.71 20.93 -3.18
N LYS A 260 0.99 20.39 -1.99
CA LYS A 260 1.44 19.01 -1.83
C LYS A 260 0.38 18.16 -1.13
N ASN A 261 0.42 16.85 -1.38
CA ASN A 261 -0.46 15.86 -0.74
C ASN A 261 0.14 15.26 0.54
N TYR A 262 1.17 15.87 1.08
CA TYR A 262 1.86 15.50 2.31
C TYR A 262 2.25 16.74 3.14
N PRO A 263 2.59 16.59 4.43
CA PRO A 263 2.39 15.40 5.24
C PRO A 263 0.89 15.06 5.32
N LYS A 264 0.58 13.78 5.50
CA LYS A 264 -0.79 13.38 5.79
C LYS A 264 -1.09 13.62 7.25
N MET A 265 -2.29 14.07 7.55
CA MET A 265 -2.74 14.39 8.90
C MET A 265 -3.58 13.23 9.43
N THR A 266 -3.12 12.57 10.50
CA THR A 266 -3.75 11.36 11.01
C THR A 266 -4.19 11.53 12.46
N LEU A 267 -5.52 11.58 12.65
CA LEU A 267 -6.15 11.51 13.96
C LEU A 267 -6.09 10.08 14.46
N ILE A 268 -5.74 9.90 15.74
CA ILE A 268 -5.72 8.59 16.39
C ILE A 268 -6.66 8.55 17.59
N ALA A 269 -7.21 7.36 17.84
CA ALA A 269 -8.04 7.03 18.99
C ALA A 269 -7.80 5.58 19.43
N ALA A 270 -8.35 5.18 20.57
CA ALA A 270 -8.29 3.80 21.04
C ALA A 270 -8.94 2.84 20.01
N PRO A 271 -8.49 1.58 19.90
CA PRO A 271 -9.09 0.63 18.98
C PRO A 271 -10.53 0.29 19.38
N GLN A 272 -11.38 0.01 18.39
CA GLN A 272 -12.77 -0.42 18.62
C GLN A 272 -13.04 -1.87 18.21
N ASN A 273 -12.23 -2.41 17.29
CA ASN A 273 -12.50 -3.72 16.69
C ASN A 273 -11.38 -4.74 16.96
N GLY A 274 -10.64 -4.55 18.06
CA GLY A 274 -9.57 -5.46 18.48
C GLY A 274 -8.22 -5.18 17.80
N GLY A 275 -8.09 -4.08 17.07
CA GLY A 275 -6.83 -3.61 16.52
C GLY A 275 -5.90 -2.97 17.55
N ALA A 276 -4.83 -2.35 17.08
CA ALA A 276 -3.88 -1.63 17.92
C ALA A 276 -4.35 -0.19 18.20
N LEU A 277 -4.87 0.50 17.22
CA LEU A 277 -5.49 1.84 17.36
C LEU A 277 -6.41 2.13 16.18
N SER A 278 -7.33 3.09 16.37
CA SER A 278 -8.19 3.60 15.31
C SER A 278 -7.60 4.85 14.68
N THR A 279 -7.78 5.02 13.36
CA THR A 279 -7.25 6.16 12.60
C THR A 279 -8.31 6.83 11.72
N ARG A 280 -8.15 8.16 11.54
CA ARG A 280 -8.78 8.96 10.49
C ARG A 280 -7.68 9.76 9.80
N SER A 281 -7.42 9.46 8.54
CA SER A 281 -6.28 10.05 7.80
C SER A 281 -6.75 10.99 6.70
N PHE A 282 -6.25 12.22 6.69
CA PHE A 282 -6.58 13.25 5.69
C PHE A 282 -5.47 13.36 4.63
N ILE A 283 -5.88 13.50 3.34
CA ILE A 283 -4.99 13.58 2.18
C ILE A 283 -5.35 14.80 1.30
N PRO A 284 -4.74 15.95 1.51
CA PRO A 284 -4.55 16.55 2.83
C PRO A 284 -5.90 17.04 3.38
N HIS A 285 -6.89 17.31 2.51
CA HIS A 285 -8.17 17.96 2.84
C HIS A 285 -9.37 17.01 2.83
N VAL A 286 -9.16 15.76 2.43
CA VAL A 286 -10.19 14.72 2.32
C VAL A 286 -9.83 13.56 3.23
N CYS A 287 -10.74 13.17 4.11
CA CYS A 287 -10.59 11.96 4.92
C CYS A 287 -10.63 10.73 4.01
N HIS A 288 -9.65 9.85 4.14
CA HIS A 288 -9.54 8.62 3.36
C HIS A 288 -10.54 7.58 3.88
N ASP A 289 -11.20 6.84 2.96
CA ASP A 289 -12.11 5.75 3.31
C ASP A 289 -11.41 4.57 4.02
N ALA A 290 -10.10 4.47 3.84
CA ALA A 290 -9.25 3.49 4.51
C ALA A 290 -7.98 4.20 5.06
N ILE A 291 -6.81 3.58 4.90
CA ILE A 291 -5.50 4.21 5.10
C ILE A 291 -4.56 3.76 3.97
N GLY A 292 -3.66 4.63 3.52
CA GLY A 292 -2.66 4.24 2.53
C GLY A 292 -1.65 3.24 3.11
N VAL A 293 -1.14 2.32 2.26
CA VAL A 293 -0.20 1.25 2.65
C VAL A 293 0.97 1.76 3.48
N LEU A 294 1.73 2.71 2.94
CA LEU A 294 2.90 3.27 3.63
C LEU A 294 2.51 4.17 4.82
N ALA A 295 1.32 4.75 4.80
CA ALA A 295 0.80 5.46 5.97
C ALA A 295 0.49 4.48 7.11
N ALA A 296 -0.08 3.30 6.83
CA ALA A 296 -0.28 2.26 7.84
C ALA A 296 1.06 1.75 8.41
N VAL A 297 2.07 1.54 7.55
CA VAL A 297 3.44 1.21 7.98
C VAL A 297 4.00 2.28 8.92
N THR A 298 3.85 3.55 8.57
CA THR A 298 4.31 4.68 9.40
C THR A 298 3.55 4.76 10.73
N VAL A 299 2.22 4.56 10.73
CA VAL A 299 1.41 4.50 11.97
C VAL A 299 1.86 3.34 12.85
N GLY A 300 2.00 2.14 12.29
CA GLY A 300 2.48 0.97 13.03
C GLY A 300 3.86 1.22 13.66
N THR A 301 4.75 1.87 12.92
CA THR A 301 6.08 2.28 13.42
C THR A 301 5.95 3.24 14.60
N ALA A 302 5.09 4.26 14.51
CA ALA A 302 4.88 5.20 15.62
C ALA A 302 4.36 4.52 16.89
N CYS A 303 3.56 3.45 16.76
CA CYS A 303 3.01 2.69 17.89
C CYS A 303 4.07 1.97 18.72
N VAL A 304 5.23 1.64 18.16
CA VAL A 304 6.32 0.96 18.89
C VAL A 304 7.33 1.94 19.50
N LEU A 305 7.26 3.22 19.17
CA LEU A 305 8.18 4.23 19.70
C LEU A 305 7.65 4.77 21.03
N GLU A 306 8.40 4.56 22.11
CA GLU A 306 8.10 5.06 23.44
C GLU A 306 8.05 6.60 23.45
N GLY A 307 7.05 7.17 24.09
CA GLY A 307 6.83 8.62 24.16
C GLY A 307 6.10 9.19 22.94
N SER A 308 5.71 8.41 21.94
CA SER A 308 4.89 8.88 20.83
C SER A 308 3.48 9.28 21.30
N VAL A 309 2.69 9.95 20.46
CA VAL A 309 1.28 10.25 20.76
C VAL A 309 0.41 9.00 20.87
N CYS A 310 0.93 7.83 20.43
CA CYS A 310 0.25 6.55 20.55
C CYS A 310 0.30 5.98 21.98
N ASP A 311 1.22 6.46 22.83
CA ASP A 311 1.35 5.99 24.21
C ASP A 311 0.07 6.24 25.01
N GLY A 312 -0.38 5.18 25.71
CA GLY A 312 -1.61 5.17 26.50
C GLY A 312 -2.89 5.04 25.66
N ILE A 313 -2.77 4.93 24.33
CA ILE A 313 -3.89 4.71 23.39
C ILE A 313 -3.74 3.38 22.69
N ALA A 314 -2.56 3.11 22.14
CA ALA A 314 -2.33 1.91 21.35
C ALA A 314 -2.27 0.65 22.23
N VAL A 315 -2.97 -0.39 21.81
CA VAL A 315 -2.91 -1.73 22.40
C VAL A 315 -1.90 -2.56 21.59
N MET A 316 -0.72 -2.76 22.16
CA MET A 316 0.39 -3.38 21.45
C MET A 316 0.60 -4.84 21.83
N PRO A 317 0.84 -5.74 20.85
CA PRO A 317 1.28 -7.09 21.12
C PRO A 317 2.69 -7.09 21.77
N THR A 318 2.95 -8.10 22.60
CA THR A 318 4.25 -8.29 23.26
C THR A 318 5.27 -8.97 22.31
N GLY A 319 6.56 -8.87 22.64
CA GLY A 319 7.66 -9.52 21.89
C GLY A 319 8.34 -8.59 20.88
N ALA A 320 9.41 -9.07 20.24
CA ALA A 320 10.17 -8.32 19.22
C ALA A 320 9.45 -8.30 17.87
N ALA A 321 8.83 -9.41 17.48
CA ALA A 321 7.96 -9.51 16.31
C ALA A 321 6.53 -9.11 16.71
N LYS A 322 5.98 -8.11 16.03
CA LYS A 322 4.65 -7.54 16.34
C LYS A 322 3.80 -7.44 15.08
N ASN A 323 2.56 -7.91 15.15
CA ASN A 323 1.54 -7.59 14.15
C ASN A 323 0.69 -6.46 14.71
N VAL A 324 0.81 -5.29 14.11
CA VAL A 324 0.07 -4.08 14.50
C VAL A 324 -1.08 -3.90 13.53
N SER A 325 -2.29 -4.11 14.01
CA SER A 325 -3.52 -3.89 13.24
C SER A 325 -3.94 -2.43 13.38
N VAL A 326 -3.83 -1.68 12.30
CA VAL A 326 -4.23 -0.27 12.21
C VAL A 326 -5.66 -0.21 11.71
N GLU A 327 -6.61 0.12 12.61
CA GLU A 327 -8.01 0.29 12.22
C GLU A 327 -8.23 1.59 11.43
N HIS A 328 -9.12 1.53 10.46
CA HIS A 328 -9.53 2.64 9.61
C HIS A 328 -11.03 2.57 9.30
N PRO A 329 -11.67 3.56 8.66
CA PRO A 329 -13.13 3.61 8.52
C PRO A 329 -13.78 2.36 7.91
N THR A 330 -13.09 1.63 7.04
CA THR A 330 -13.65 0.49 6.29
C THR A 330 -13.03 -0.86 6.68
N GLY A 331 -12.24 -0.92 7.78
CA GLY A 331 -11.61 -2.16 8.24
C GLY A 331 -10.28 -1.95 8.94
N GLU A 332 -9.30 -2.81 8.69
CA GLU A 332 -7.97 -2.74 9.29
C GLU A 332 -6.86 -2.95 8.27
N PHE A 333 -5.66 -2.55 8.66
CA PHE A 333 -4.43 -2.76 7.92
C PHE A 333 -3.36 -3.35 8.84
N SER A 334 -3.01 -4.61 8.64
CA SER A 334 -1.97 -5.27 9.43
C SER A 334 -0.57 -4.95 8.96
N VAL A 335 0.26 -4.49 9.89
CA VAL A 335 1.68 -4.19 9.70
C VAL A 335 2.51 -5.15 10.56
N ALA A 336 3.42 -5.88 9.93
CA ALA A 336 4.37 -6.74 10.63
C ALA A 336 5.64 -5.95 10.93
N LEU A 337 5.96 -5.81 12.22
CA LEU A 337 7.14 -5.08 12.70
C LEU A 337 8.14 -6.02 13.36
N GLN A 338 9.42 -5.75 13.14
CA GLN A 338 10.51 -6.28 13.95
C GLN A 338 11.20 -5.11 14.66
N THR A 339 11.37 -5.23 15.97
CA THR A 339 11.98 -4.18 16.79
C THR A 339 13.08 -4.73 17.66
N GLU A 340 14.09 -3.91 17.89
CA GLU A 340 15.19 -4.19 18.82
C GLU A 340 15.31 -3.02 19.82
N PRO A 341 15.58 -3.32 21.12
CA PRO A 341 15.83 -2.26 22.07
C PRO A 341 17.02 -1.38 21.65
N ALA A 342 16.82 -0.07 21.60
CA ALA A 342 17.83 0.91 21.24
C ALA A 342 17.71 2.17 22.10
N PRO A 343 18.11 2.12 23.39
CA PRO A 343 17.92 3.23 24.35
C PRO A 343 18.59 4.55 23.92
N HIS A 344 19.53 4.49 22.98
CA HIS A 344 20.22 5.66 22.44
C HIS A 344 19.44 6.37 21.33
N LEU A 345 18.39 5.72 20.78
CA LEU A 345 17.52 6.32 19.77
C LEU A 345 16.29 6.96 20.41
N PRO A 346 15.77 8.05 19.85
CA PRO A 346 14.48 8.57 20.25
C PRO A 346 13.38 7.49 20.15
N GLY A 347 12.61 7.30 21.22
CA GLY A 347 11.58 6.26 21.30
C GLY A 347 12.10 4.88 21.72
N GLY A 348 13.39 4.74 22.06
CA GLY A 348 13.96 3.55 22.72
C GLY A 348 13.98 2.27 21.87
N GLN A 349 13.54 2.32 20.62
CA GLN A 349 13.44 1.16 19.73
C GLN A 349 14.09 1.44 18.38
N ASN A 350 14.80 0.44 17.85
CA ASN A 350 15.17 0.37 16.45
C ASN A 350 14.17 -0.52 15.70
N VAL A 351 13.47 0.03 14.73
CA VAL A 351 12.56 -0.73 13.86
C VAL A 351 13.36 -1.27 12.69
N THR A 352 13.73 -2.55 12.78
CA THR A 352 14.57 -3.23 11.77
C THR A 352 13.77 -3.71 10.57
N GLN A 353 12.45 -3.90 10.75
CA GLN A 353 11.52 -4.25 9.68
C GLN A 353 10.15 -3.63 9.94
N ALA A 354 9.57 -3.06 8.89
CA ALA A 354 8.20 -2.58 8.89
C ALA A 354 7.53 -3.03 7.58
N ALA A 355 6.83 -4.15 7.66
CA ALA A 355 6.32 -4.86 6.51
C ALA A 355 4.79 -4.90 6.50
N LEU A 356 4.22 -4.94 5.30
CA LEU A 356 2.81 -5.14 5.07
C LEU A 356 2.49 -6.64 5.08
N LEU A 357 1.55 -7.04 5.92
CA LEU A 357 0.98 -8.38 5.85
C LEU A 357 -0.15 -8.42 4.83
N ARG A 358 -0.02 -9.28 3.83
CA ARG A 358 -1.03 -9.51 2.80
C ARG A 358 -1.22 -11.02 2.59
N THR A 359 -2.13 -11.37 1.71
CA THR A 359 -2.33 -12.72 1.20
C THR A 359 -2.49 -12.69 -0.31
N ALA A 360 -2.18 -13.81 -0.97
CA ALA A 360 -2.40 -13.95 -2.40
C ALA A 360 -3.14 -15.25 -2.71
N ARG A 361 -3.67 -15.39 -3.92
CA ARG A 361 -4.25 -16.63 -4.41
C ARG A 361 -4.16 -16.71 -5.94
N LEU A 362 -3.70 -17.84 -6.46
CA LEU A 362 -3.83 -18.17 -7.88
C LEU A 362 -5.29 -18.60 -8.14
N LEU A 363 -5.96 -17.93 -9.07
CA LEU A 363 -7.36 -18.17 -9.39
C LEU A 363 -7.52 -18.95 -10.71
N MET A 364 -6.67 -18.64 -11.73
CA MET A 364 -6.72 -19.29 -13.03
C MET A 364 -5.36 -19.21 -13.71
N ARG A 365 -5.00 -20.25 -14.45
CA ARG A 365 -3.93 -20.28 -15.44
C ARG A 365 -4.54 -20.33 -16.83
N GLY A 366 -4.02 -19.57 -17.77
CA GLY A 366 -4.51 -19.60 -19.13
C GLY A 366 -3.99 -18.45 -19.97
N GLU A 367 -4.83 -18.04 -20.92
CA GLU A 367 -4.51 -17.01 -21.88
C GLU A 367 -5.68 -16.03 -21.98
N ALA A 368 -5.36 -14.75 -22.01
CA ALA A 368 -6.33 -13.72 -22.37
C ALA A 368 -6.39 -13.62 -23.90
N MET A 369 -7.56 -13.71 -24.49
CA MET A 369 -7.74 -13.60 -25.93
C MET A 369 -8.03 -12.16 -26.30
N VAL A 370 -7.18 -11.58 -27.17
CA VAL A 370 -7.37 -10.22 -27.69
C VAL A 370 -7.54 -10.26 -29.22
N PRO A 371 -8.19 -9.26 -29.84
CA PRO A 371 -8.34 -9.24 -31.31
C PRO A 371 -6.98 -9.26 -32.03
N ALA A 372 -6.78 -10.18 -32.96
CA ALA A 372 -5.54 -10.26 -33.76
C ALA A 372 -5.33 -9.02 -34.65
N SER A 373 -6.39 -8.30 -34.98
CA SER A 373 -6.33 -7.01 -35.67
C SER A 373 -5.73 -5.88 -34.81
N LEU A 374 -5.79 -6.02 -33.47
CA LEU A 374 -5.17 -5.09 -32.55
C LEU A 374 -3.69 -5.41 -32.38
N TRP A 375 -3.38 -6.71 -32.20
CA TRP A 375 -2.01 -7.18 -31.98
C TRP A 375 -1.89 -8.67 -32.37
N SER A 376 -0.93 -8.98 -33.20
CA SER A 376 -0.71 -10.34 -33.73
C SER A 376 0.21 -11.24 -32.89
N GLY A 377 0.58 -10.77 -31.69
CA GLY A 377 1.53 -11.46 -30.81
C GLY A 377 2.96 -10.89 -30.91
N PRO A 378 3.88 -11.38 -30.05
CA PRO A 378 5.30 -11.04 -30.15
C PRO A 378 5.83 -11.40 -31.55
N ALA A 379 6.75 -10.59 -32.08
CA ALA A 379 7.47 -10.95 -33.27
C ALA A 379 8.24 -12.26 -33.02
N ALA A 380 8.10 -13.21 -33.93
CA ALA A 380 8.75 -14.53 -33.85
C ALA A 380 10.28 -14.44 -33.93
#